data_42e07b50174547037424aacc3d493b4c
#
_entry.id   42e07b50174547037424aacc3d493b4c
#
_cell.length_a   1.000
_cell.length_b   1.000
_cell.length_c   1.000
_cell.angle_alpha   90.00
_cell.angle_beta   90.00
_cell.angle_gamma   90.00
#
_symmetry.space_group_name_H-M   'P 1'
#
loop_
_entity.id
_entity.type
_entity.pdbx_description
1 polymer ?
#
loop_
_entity_poly.entity_id
_entity_poly.type
_entity_poly.pdbx_seq_one_letter_code
_entity_poly.pdbx_strand_id
1 'polypeptide(L)'
;MTAFGATGKVTGLKQEKASTTTVSIAWDNYLGTNVKYIIETSYDNQTFTRTDSSYSASDLLYVKALKPVYVRVKAVSTTNENTVYAISDSIQVASVPADVKDLRQTTATTSSITISWTASEGATSYEIVRFVNNNEYVVGSTTSTTYTVDGFNNKLKNDTYVGVRPVRTVNGFSAKTTGFYNTEYLSPYKINLVPEKVQGLAITNYYNSLKEVTFGFTQPEYHDGYVYELYTYKNKKVSSGNLSSISYNTLKNIKNQFYKLRVKAYVTINNKNYYGAWSDYTVFALQPKVGLKKSGKKLKITWKKVSGAKNYTVYMSTSKTGGYKKLTTTKKRAYTAKKFKKKKLNKKKTYYVYVVANRKEGKKTYKSKAVNCYYLY
;
A
#
# COMPACT_ATOMS: atom_id res chain seq x y z
N MET A 1 -26.31 -33.85 61.57
CA MET A 1 -26.92 -32.60 61.10
C MET A 1 -27.26 -32.77 59.64
N THR A 2 -28.56 -32.88 59.36
CA THR A 2 -29.09 -33.00 57.99
C THR A 2 -28.88 -31.65 57.28
N ALA A 3 -28.05 -31.66 56.23
CA ALA A 3 -27.90 -30.51 55.36
C ALA A 3 -29.30 -30.25 54.73
N PHE A 4 -29.94 -29.12 55.04
CA PHE A 4 -31.09 -28.67 54.32
C PHE A 4 -30.67 -28.41 52.87
N GLY A 5 -31.18 -29.20 51.96
CA GLY A 5 -30.96 -28.98 50.54
C GLY A 5 -31.46 -27.59 50.13
N ALA A 6 -30.75 -26.91 49.28
CA ALA A 6 -31.16 -25.60 48.75
C ALA A 6 -32.54 -25.73 48.10
N THR A 7 -33.51 -24.93 48.57
CA THR A 7 -34.90 -24.97 48.10
C THR A 7 -35.18 -23.98 46.97
N GLY A 8 -34.21 -23.12 46.63
CA GLY A 8 -34.37 -22.08 45.63
C GLY A 8 -33.20 -22.04 44.66
N LYS A 9 -33.37 -21.22 43.62
CA LYS A 9 -32.35 -20.96 42.60
C LYS A 9 -31.98 -19.48 42.57
N VAL A 10 -30.68 -19.17 42.56
CA VAL A 10 -30.18 -17.84 42.18
C VAL A 10 -30.22 -17.75 40.67
N THR A 11 -30.95 -16.77 40.13
CA THR A 11 -31.16 -16.58 38.71
C THR A 11 -30.30 -15.41 38.17
N GLY A 12 -30.28 -15.24 36.86
CA GLY A 12 -29.63 -14.11 36.19
C GLY A 12 -28.12 -14.04 36.29
N LEU A 13 -27.43 -15.14 36.77
CA LEU A 13 -25.95 -15.13 36.82
C LEU A 13 -25.37 -14.93 35.41
N LYS A 14 -24.60 -13.85 35.24
CA LYS A 14 -23.94 -13.46 33.97
C LYS A 14 -22.64 -12.79 34.23
N GLN A 15 -21.75 -12.83 33.23
CA GLN A 15 -20.56 -11.99 33.15
C GLN A 15 -20.93 -10.66 32.53
N GLU A 16 -20.46 -9.53 33.10
CA GLU A 16 -20.73 -8.16 32.61
C GLU A 16 -19.49 -7.50 32.02
N LYS A 17 -18.33 -7.72 32.64
CA LYS A 17 -17.06 -7.10 32.21
C LYS A 17 -15.91 -8.08 32.32
N ALA A 18 -14.83 -7.78 31.61
CA ALA A 18 -13.58 -8.52 31.68
C ALA A 18 -12.38 -7.59 31.54
N SER A 19 -11.31 -7.92 32.25
CA SER A 19 -9.94 -7.47 31.99
C SER A 19 -9.05 -8.70 31.71
N THR A 20 -7.77 -8.52 31.60
CA THR A 20 -6.80 -9.63 31.45
C THR A 20 -6.71 -10.52 32.69
N THR A 21 -7.08 -10.00 33.85
CA THR A 21 -6.92 -10.69 35.15
C THR A 21 -8.19 -10.75 35.99
N THR A 22 -9.24 -10.04 35.60
CA THR A 22 -10.50 -9.97 36.38
C THR A 22 -11.70 -10.13 35.48
N VAL A 23 -12.78 -10.65 36.07
CA VAL A 23 -14.13 -10.66 35.49
C VAL A 23 -15.13 -10.10 36.48
N SER A 24 -16.04 -9.26 36.00
CA SER A 24 -17.17 -8.78 36.79
C SER A 24 -18.38 -9.68 36.47
N ILE A 25 -19.03 -10.17 37.51
CA ILE A 25 -20.24 -10.99 37.43
C ILE A 25 -21.38 -10.29 38.16
N ALA A 26 -22.61 -10.55 37.73
CA ALA A 26 -23.84 -10.13 38.41
C ALA A 26 -24.87 -11.20 38.36
N TRP A 27 -25.84 -11.14 39.27
CA TRP A 27 -26.99 -12.06 39.36
C TRP A 27 -28.21 -11.33 39.91
N ASP A 28 -29.34 -11.99 39.91
CA ASP A 28 -30.56 -11.43 40.47
C ASP A 28 -30.55 -11.54 42.00
N ASN A 29 -31.03 -10.49 42.69
CA ASN A 29 -31.15 -10.52 44.14
C ASN A 29 -32.08 -11.65 44.60
N TYR A 30 -31.59 -12.46 45.52
CA TYR A 30 -32.45 -13.40 46.22
C TYR A 30 -33.37 -12.65 47.22
N LEU A 31 -34.66 -12.82 47.06
CA LEU A 31 -35.66 -12.14 47.89
C LEU A 31 -35.78 -12.83 49.28
N GLY A 32 -34.92 -12.46 50.20
CA GLY A 32 -34.89 -12.95 51.61
C GLY A 32 -34.22 -11.97 52.53
N THR A 33 -34.47 -12.12 53.83
CA THR A 33 -33.80 -11.35 54.89
C THR A 33 -32.51 -12.08 55.31
N ASN A 34 -31.52 -11.31 55.76
CA ASN A 34 -30.23 -11.86 56.25
C ASN A 34 -29.52 -12.76 55.25
N VAL A 35 -29.44 -12.30 53.96
CA VAL A 35 -28.80 -13.00 52.88
C VAL A 35 -27.44 -12.39 52.58
N LYS A 36 -26.44 -13.25 52.39
CA LYS A 36 -25.20 -12.93 51.69
C LYS A 36 -24.94 -13.98 50.62
N TYR A 37 -24.07 -13.66 49.70
CA TYR A 37 -23.71 -14.54 48.61
C TYR A 37 -22.30 -15.11 48.80
N ILE A 38 -22.11 -16.38 48.56
CA ILE A 38 -20.82 -17.06 48.43
C ILE A 38 -20.59 -17.38 46.98
N ILE A 39 -19.47 -16.88 46.45
CA ILE A 39 -19.01 -17.11 45.08
C ILE A 39 -18.05 -18.29 45.11
N GLU A 40 -18.36 -19.30 44.30
CA GLU A 40 -17.54 -20.49 44.14
C GLU A 40 -17.03 -20.62 42.70
N THR A 41 -15.77 -21.01 42.53
CA THR A 41 -15.17 -21.26 41.23
C THR A 41 -14.74 -22.69 41.07
N SER A 42 -14.67 -23.13 39.81
CA SER A 42 -14.22 -24.47 39.42
C SER A 42 -13.48 -24.43 38.08
N TYR A 43 -12.54 -25.32 37.89
CA TYR A 43 -11.85 -25.51 36.59
C TYR A 43 -12.41 -26.72 35.80
N ASP A 44 -13.13 -27.60 36.47
CA ASP A 44 -13.68 -28.82 35.89
C ASP A 44 -15.23 -28.83 35.82
N ASN A 45 -15.89 -27.79 36.34
CA ASN A 45 -17.34 -27.68 36.52
C ASN A 45 -17.94 -28.74 37.44
N GLN A 46 -17.13 -29.40 38.23
CA GLN A 46 -17.53 -30.45 39.17
C GLN A 46 -17.16 -30.07 40.58
N THR A 47 -15.89 -29.83 40.83
CA THR A 47 -15.33 -29.47 42.15
C THR A 47 -15.29 -27.96 42.30
N PHE A 48 -16.19 -27.41 43.12
CA PHE A 48 -16.30 -25.98 43.36
C PHE A 48 -15.67 -25.65 44.72
N THR A 49 -14.81 -24.62 44.73
CA THR A 49 -14.20 -24.04 45.91
C THR A 49 -14.65 -22.58 46.08
N ARG A 50 -14.88 -22.20 47.36
CA ARG A 50 -15.16 -20.82 47.72
C ARG A 50 -14.00 -19.91 47.29
N THR A 51 -14.33 -18.84 46.57
CA THR A 51 -13.37 -17.87 46.11
C THR A 51 -13.61 -16.50 46.75
N ASP A 52 -14.87 -16.10 46.92
CA ASP A 52 -15.24 -14.84 47.49
C ASP A 52 -16.63 -14.87 48.19
N SER A 53 -17.02 -13.72 48.75
CA SER A 53 -18.38 -13.51 49.26
C SER A 53 -18.79 -12.04 49.13
N SER A 54 -20.09 -11.81 48.83
CA SER A 54 -20.64 -10.46 48.58
C SER A 54 -21.97 -10.29 49.32
N TYR A 55 -22.23 -9.05 49.74
CA TYR A 55 -23.57 -8.64 50.19
C TYR A 55 -24.40 -7.98 49.06
N SER A 56 -23.75 -7.73 47.91
CA SER A 56 -24.36 -7.21 46.69
C SER A 56 -24.64 -8.35 45.68
N ALA A 57 -25.54 -8.15 44.76
CA ALA A 57 -25.81 -9.08 43.65
C ALA A 57 -24.77 -8.96 42.52
N SER A 58 -23.55 -8.63 42.82
CA SER A 58 -22.43 -8.56 41.91
C SER A 58 -21.10 -8.77 42.63
N ASP A 59 -20.08 -9.17 41.88
CA ASP A 59 -18.72 -9.33 42.40
C ASP A 59 -17.64 -9.20 41.31
N LEU A 60 -16.39 -8.97 41.72
CA LEU A 60 -15.20 -8.88 40.87
C LEU A 60 -14.24 -10.04 41.23
N LEU A 61 -14.14 -10.99 40.30
CA LEU A 61 -13.29 -12.19 40.49
C LEU A 61 -11.94 -12.03 39.82
N TYR A 62 -10.89 -12.43 40.52
CA TYR A 62 -9.59 -12.62 39.92
C TYR A 62 -9.51 -13.98 39.22
N VAL A 63 -9.27 -13.98 37.91
CA VAL A 63 -9.19 -15.19 37.09
C VAL A 63 -7.82 -15.29 36.43
N LYS A 64 -7.24 -16.49 36.45
CA LYS A 64 -6.04 -16.74 35.65
C LYS A 64 -6.39 -16.68 34.15
N ALA A 65 -5.72 -15.83 33.42
CA ALA A 65 -6.04 -15.40 32.07
C ALA A 65 -6.28 -16.52 31.03
N LEU A 66 -5.89 -17.76 31.27
CA LEU A 66 -5.77 -18.76 30.21
C LEU A 66 -6.57 -20.04 30.44
N LYS A 67 -7.19 -20.22 31.62
CA LYS A 67 -8.00 -21.40 31.91
C LYS A 67 -9.49 -21.04 31.94
N PRO A 68 -10.35 -21.92 31.41
CA PRO A 68 -11.80 -21.77 31.63
C PRO A 68 -12.08 -21.80 33.14
N VAL A 69 -12.84 -20.85 33.63
CA VAL A 69 -13.28 -20.78 35.01
C VAL A 69 -14.83 -20.87 35.02
N TYR A 70 -15.34 -21.83 35.73
CA TYR A 70 -16.78 -21.94 36.00
C TYR A 70 -17.08 -21.25 37.31
N VAL A 71 -18.15 -20.47 37.35
CA VAL A 71 -18.59 -19.72 38.51
C VAL A 71 -20.03 -20.12 38.84
N ARG A 72 -20.33 -20.32 40.11
CA ARG A 72 -21.69 -20.40 40.65
C ARG A 72 -21.81 -19.54 41.92
N VAL A 73 -23.01 -19.16 42.24
CA VAL A 73 -23.32 -18.31 43.40
C VAL A 73 -24.32 -19.05 44.30
N LYS A 74 -24.04 -19.03 45.61
CA LYS A 74 -24.92 -19.52 46.66
C LYS A 74 -25.44 -18.33 47.47
N ALA A 75 -26.78 -18.24 47.65
CA ALA A 75 -27.38 -17.38 48.63
C ALA A 75 -27.42 -18.11 49.97
N VAL A 76 -26.81 -17.58 51.01
CA VAL A 76 -26.69 -18.19 52.33
C VAL A 76 -27.15 -17.23 53.44
N SER A 77 -27.41 -17.77 54.62
CA SER A 77 -27.68 -16.97 55.79
C SER A 77 -26.45 -16.17 56.25
N THR A 78 -26.66 -14.92 56.63
CA THR A 78 -25.61 -14.06 57.21
C THR A 78 -25.18 -14.53 58.62
N THR A 79 -26.04 -15.26 59.32
CA THR A 79 -25.79 -15.75 60.68
C THR A 79 -25.20 -17.20 60.70
N ASN A 80 -25.50 -18.00 59.66
CA ASN A 80 -24.97 -19.33 59.54
C ASN A 80 -24.81 -19.72 58.08
N GLU A 81 -23.60 -19.60 57.52
CA GLU A 81 -23.28 -19.85 56.10
C GLU A 81 -23.54 -21.32 55.66
N ASN A 82 -23.71 -22.26 56.57
CA ASN A 82 -24.08 -23.64 56.26
C ASN A 82 -25.56 -23.73 55.88
N THR A 83 -26.39 -22.69 56.17
CA THR A 83 -27.78 -22.60 55.74
C THR A 83 -27.80 -22.00 54.34
N VAL A 84 -27.94 -22.86 53.33
CA VAL A 84 -28.00 -22.47 51.92
C VAL A 84 -29.45 -22.32 51.49
N TYR A 85 -29.83 -21.12 51.05
CA TYR A 85 -31.18 -20.84 50.58
C TYR A 85 -31.38 -21.14 49.08
N ALA A 86 -30.37 -20.84 48.29
CA ALA A 86 -30.44 -21.04 46.83
C ALA A 86 -29.04 -21.19 46.21
N ILE A 87 -28.96 -21.84 45.05
CA ILE A 87 -27.73 -22.01 44.27
C ILE A 87 -28.05 -21.70 42.82
N SER A 88 -27.15 -21.01 42.11
CA SER A 88 -27.23 -20.78 40.67
C SER A 88 -26.78 -22.01 39.87
N ASP A 89 -27.18 -22.11 38.62
CA ASP A 89 -26.38 -22.86 37.63
C ASP A 89 -25.01 -22.29 37.54
N SER A 90 -24.04 -23.08 37.12
CA SER A 90 -22.72 -22.60 36.82
C SER A 90 -22.65 -21.96 35.43
N ILE A 91 -21.89 -20.88 35.30
CA ILE A 91 -21.52 -20.32 34.00
C ILE A 91 -20.01 -20.36 33.82
N GLN A 92 -19.54 -20.50 32.60
CA GLN A 92 -18.15 -20.30 32.28
C GLN A 92 -17.88 -18.81 32.07
N VAL A 93 -16.81 -18.27 32.67
CA VAL A 93 -16.41 -16.86 32.54
C VAL A 93 -15.08 -16.76 31.81
N ALA A 94 -14.87 -15.64 31.15
CA ALA A 94 -13.70 -15.39 30.32
C ALA A 94 -13.01 -14.07 30.69
N SER A 95 -11.72 -14.12 30.97
CA SER A 95 -10.86 -12.95 30.92
C SER A 95 -10.51 -12.56 29.50
N VAL A 96 -10.08 -11.32 29.31
CA VAL A 96 -9.57 -10.84 28.02
C VAL A 96 -8.30 -11.61 27.68
N PRO A 97 -8.14 -12.16 26.47
CA PRO A 97 -6.89 -12.80 26.04
C PRO A 97 -5.73 -11.80 26.02
N ALA A 98 -4.52 -12.30 26.13
CA ALA A 98 -3.32 -11.48 25.92
C ALA A 98 -3.26 -10.95 24.47
N ASP A 99 -2.61 -9.82 24.27
CA ASP A 99 -2.45 -9.24 22.95
C ASP A 99 -1.72 -10.17 21.98
N VAL A 100 -1.99 -10.00 20.69
CA VAL A 100 -1.27 -10.71 19.64
C VAL A 100 0.19 -10.26 19.60
N LYS A 101 1.07 -11.17 19.26
CA LYS A 101 2.51 -10.88 19.05
C LYS A 101 2.85 -11.01 17.57
N ASP A 102 3.97 -10.42 17.19
CA ASP A 102 4.56 -10.53 15.84
C ASP A 102 3.59 -10.13 14.71
N LEU A 103 2.71 -9.15 14.97
CA LEU A 103 1.84 -8.60 13.93
C LEU A 103 2.72 -8.02 12.81
N ARG A 104 2.56 -8.55 11.62
CA ARG A 104 3.33 -8.12 10.44
C ARG A 104 2.50 -8.21 9.16
N GLN A 105 2.80 -7.33 8.24
CA GLN A 105 2.28 -7.41 6.88
C GLN A 105 3.09 -8.45 6.09
N THR A 106 2.41 -9.32 5.34
CA THR A 106 3.06 -10.39 4.54
C THR A 106 2.99 -10.13 3.05
N THR A 107 1.90 -9.50 2.58
CA THR A 107 1.72 -9.13 1.17
C THR A 107 1.03 -7.78 1.04
N ALA A 108 1.08 -7.22 -0.18
CA ALA A 108 0.34 -6.02 -0.55
C ALA A 108 -0.12 -6.07 -2.01
N THR A 109 -1.23 -5.40 -2.28
CA THR A 109 -1.67 -4.96 -3.60
C THR A 109 -1.81 -3.44 -3.59
N THR A 110 -2.40 -2.84 -4.62
CA THR A 110 -2.72 -1.41 -4.65
C THR A 110 -3.90 -1.03 -3.74
N SER A 111 -4.68 -2.02 -3.28
CA SER A 111 -5.92 -1.79 -2.51
C SER A 111 -6.15 -2.77 -1.37
N SER A 112 -5.24 -3.71 -1.13
CA SER A 112 -5.33 -4.69 -0.06
C SER A 112 -3.97 -5.02 0.53
N ILE A 113 -3.98 -5.52 1.77
CA ILE A 113 -2.81 -6.08 2.43
C ILE A 113 -3.20 -7.41 3.07
N THR A 114 -2.25 -8.31 3.23
CA THR A 114 -2.40 -9.47 4.12
C THR A 114 -1.51 -9.29 5.33
N ILE A 115 -2.07 -9.51 6.51
CA ILE A 115 -1.36 -9.48 7.80
C ILE A 115 -1.34 -10.87 8.41
N SER A 116 -0.36 -11.14 9.25
CA SER A 116 -0.27 -12.34 10.07
C SER A 116 0.27 -12.00 11.45
N TRP A 117 -0.05 -12.84 12.43
CA TRP A 117 0.36 -12.67 13.82
C TRP A 117 0.56 -14.04 14.51
N THR A 118 1.17 -14.03 15.68
CA THR A 118 1.23 -15.19 16.54
C THR A 118 -0.08 -15.33 17.31
N ALA A 119 -0.63 -16.54 17.37
CA ALA A 119 -1.87 -16.80 18.08
C ALA A 119 -1.79 -16.33 19.55
N SER A 120 -2.84 -15.66 20.01
CA SER A 120 -3.02 -15.31 21.41
C SER A 120 -3.65 -16.49 22.16
N GLU A 121 -3.03 -16.90 23.24
CA GLU A 121 -3.54 -17.99 24.07
C GLU A 121 -4.90 -17.61 24.66
N GLY A 122 -5.87 -18.52 24.56
CA GLY A 122 -7.24 -18.31 25.02
C GLY A 122 -8.14 -17.52 24.08
N ALA A 123 -7.64 -16.97 22.97
CA ALA A 123 -8.48 -16.35 21.96
C ALA A 123 -9.27 -17.41 21.19
N THR A 124 -10.57 -17.16 20.99
CA THR A 124 -11.45 -17.97 20.13
C THR A 124 -11.58 -17.39 18.74
N SER A 125 -11.31 -16.08 18.61
CA SER A 125 -11.34 -15.35 17.35
C SER A 125 -10.55 -14.03 17.46
N TYR A 126 -10.42 -13.31 16.35
CA TYR A 126 -9.74 -12.04 16.25
C TYR A 126 -10.61 -11.03 15.50
N GLU A 127 -10.75 -9.82 16.04
CA GLU A 127 -11.27 -8.68 15.30
C GLU A 127 -10.12 -7.95 14.60
N ILE A 128 -10.32 -7.61 13.35
CA ILE A 128 -9.38 -6.83 12.55
C ILE A 128 -9.85 -5.39 12.54
N VAL A 129 -8.99 -4.50 12.98
CA VAL A 129 -9.30 -3.08 13.16
C VAL A 129 -8.46 -2.25 12.21
N ARG A 130 -9.10 -1.31 11.53
CA ARG A 130 -8.46 -0.31 10.68
C ARG A 130 -8.59 1.05 11.36
N PHE A 131 -7.50 1.82 11.33
CA PHE A 131 -7.45 3.18 11.88
C PHE A 131 -7.47 4.20 10.75
N VAL A 132 -8.42 5.12 10.80
CA VAL A 132 -8.54 6.23 9.85
C VAL A 132 -8.77 7.50 10.65
N ASN A 133 -7.87 8.47 10.54
CA ASN A 133 -7.93 9.74 11.29
C ASN A 133 -8.14 9.52 12.81
N ASN A 134 -7.39 8.58 13.40
CA ASN A 134 -7.46 8.18 14.81
C ASN A 134 -8.78 7.50 15.24
N ASN A 135 -9.67 7.19 14.31
CA ASN A 135 -10.88 6.43 14.62
C ASN A 135 -10.67 4.94 14.30
N GLU A 136 -11.24 4.09 15.14
CA GLU A 136 -11.21 2.64 15.00
C GLU A 136 -12.43 2.14 14.21
N TYR A 137 -12.19 1.26 13.23
CA TYR A 137 -13.22 0.59 12.46
C TYR A 137 -12.93 -0.91 12.44
N VAL A 138 -13.84 -1.72 12.98
CA VAL A 138 -13.76 -3.18 12.81
C VAL A 138 -14.13 -3.50 11.37
N VAL A 139 -13.16 -4.05 10.62
CA VAL A 139 -13.29 -4.35 9.19
C VAL A 139 -13.47 -5.84 8.91
N GLY A 140 -13.37 -6.68 9.94
CA GLY A 140 -13.61 -8.10 9.83
C GLY A 140 -13.29 -8.87 11.10
N SER A 141 -13.58 -10.16 11.09
CA SER A 141 -13.21 -11.09 12.14
C SER A 141 -12.76 -12.42 11.53
N THR A 142 -11.93 -13.17 12.27
CA THR A 142 -11.41 -14.46 11.82
C THR A 142 -11.02 -15.33 13.02
N THR A 143 -11.03 -16.65 12.82
CA THR A 143 -10.41 -17.60 13.75
C THR A 143 -8.97 -17.96 13.35
N SER A 144 -8.54 -17.52 12.18
CA SER A 144 -7.18 -17.73 11.64
C SER A 144 -6.20 -16.69 12.19
N THR A 145 -4.91 -16.96 12.14
CA THR A 145 -3.84 -16.01 12.47
C THR A 145 -3.31 -15.23 11.26
N THR A 146 -4.12 -15.16 10.20
CA THR A 146 -3.87 -14.37 9.00
C THR A 146 -5.19 -13.79 8.49
N TYR A 147 -5.13 -12.59 7.91
CA TYR A 147 -6.30 -11.93 7.35
C TYR A 147 -5.90 -10.97 6.22
N THR A 148 -6.75 -10.90 5.18
CA THR A 148 -6.58 -9.91 4.11
C THR A 148 -7.56 -8.77 4.33
N VAL A 149 -7.03 -7.57 4.50
CA VAL A 149 -7.79 -6.33 4.63
C VAL A 149 -7.86 -5.66 3.27
N ASP A 150 -9.07 -5.47 2.76
CA ASP A 150 -9.35 -4.85 1.47
C ASP A 150 -9.84 -3.39 1.63
N GLY A 151 -10.12 -2.75 0.48
CA GLY A 151 -10.79 -1.44 0.45
C GLY A 151 -9.87 -0.28 0.80
N PHE A 152 -8.55 -0.45 0.69
CA PHE A 152 -7.64 0.69 0.77
C PHE A 152 -7.70 1.50 -0.51
N ASN A 153 -7.64 2.81 -0.36
CA ASN A 153 -7.56 3.74 -1.47
C ASN A 153 -6.19 4.42 -1.44
N ASN A 154 -5.40 4.25 -2.49
CA ASN A 154 -4.07 4.87 -2.62
C ASN A 154 -4.07 6.41 -2.56
N LYS A 155 -5.23 7.05 -2.47
CA LYS A 155 -5.37 8.50 -2.28
C LYS A 155 -5.48 8.93 -0.81
N LEU A 156 -5.53 7.99 0.13
CA LEU A 156 -5.57 8.30 1.56
C LEU A 156 -4.18 8.69 2.04
N LYS A 157 -3.94 9.97 2.13
CA LYS A 157 -2.67 10.61 2.48
C LYS A 157 -2.11 10.29 3.85
N ASN A 158 -2.88 9.75 4.78
CA ASN A 158 -2.44 9.66 6.18
C ASN A 158 -2.52 8.24 6.70
N ASP A 159 -1.36 7.75 7.06
CA ASP A 159 -1.06 6.71 8.03
C ASP A 159 -2.21 5.76 8.29
N THR A 160 -2.45 4.89 7.33
CA THR A 160 -3.38 3.80 7.54
C THR A 160 -2.67 2.76 8.39
N TYR A 161 -3.20 2.55 9.57
CA TYR A 161 -2.76 1.52 10.50
C TYR A 161 -3.81 0.44 10.60
N VAL A 162 -3.38 -0.77 10.91
CA VAL A 162 -4.24 -1.90 11.25
C VAL A 162 -3.83 -2.47 12.60
N GLY A 163 -4.81 -3.04 13.30
CA GLY A 163 -4.59 -3.77 14.54
C GLY A 163 -5.34 -5.09 14.53
N VAL A 164 -4.96 -5.98 15.41
CA VAL A 164 -5.63 -7.25 15.63
C VAL A 164 -5.99 -7.34 17.11
N ARG A 165 -7.28 -7.47 17.40
CA ARG A 165 -7.82 -7.58 18.74
C ARG A 165 -8.23 -9.02 19.00
N PRO A 166 -7.57 -9.74 19.91
CA PRO A 166 -8.00 -11.09 20.28
C PRO A 166 -9.30 -11.04 21.07
N VAL A 167 -10.18 -11.97 20.79
CA VAL A 167 -11.50 -12.10 21.42
C VAL A 167 -11.64 -13.51 21.99
N ARG A 168 -12.16 -13.62 23.20
CA ARG A 168 -12.58 -14.87 23.79
C ARG A 168 -14.08 -14.86 24.07
N THR A 169 -14.81 -15.74 23.43
CA THR A 169 -16.27 -15.83 23.62
C THR A 169 -16.61 -17.08 24.42
N VAL A 170 -17.36 -16.89 25.52
CA VAL A 170 -17.95 -17.97 26.34
C VAL A 170 -19.38 -17.57 26.76
N ASN A 171 -20.31 -18.50 26.73
CA ASN A 171 -21.71 -18.28 27.14
C ASN A 171 -22.31 -16.96 26.57
N GLY A 172 -21.99 -16.63 25.30
CA GLY A 172 -22.49 -15.42 24.66
C GLY A 172 -21.77 -14.12 25.06
N PHE A 173 -20.86 -14.13 26.05
CA PHE A 173 -20.05 -12.99 26.41
C PHE A 173 -18.73 -13.01 25.63
N SER A 174 -18.39 -11.87 25.00
CA SER A 174 -17.14 -11.68 24.26
C SER A 174 -16.18 -10.78 25.02
N ALA A 175 -15.20 -11.39 25.67
CA ALA A 175 -14.12 -10.69 26.36
C ALA A 175 -13.07 -10.22 25.36
N LYS A 176 -12.88 -8.92 25.28
CA LYS A 176 -11.89 -8.26 24.39
C LYS A 176 -11.46 -6.91 24.98
N THR A 177 -10.30 -6.43 24.58
CA THR A 177 -9.80 -5.10 24.93
C THR A 177 -10.70 -4.04 24.27
N THR A 178 -11.03 -2.99 25.00
CA THR A 178 -11.76 -1.82 24.46
C THR A 178 -10.76 -0.71 24.14
N GLY A 179 -10.64 -0.40 22.86
CA GLY A 179 -9.79 0.69 22.37
C GLY A 179 -8.30 0.33 22.22
N PHE A 180 -7.69 0.78 21.12
CA PHE A 180 -6.26 0.58 20.85
C PHE A 180 -5.38 1.71 21.40
N TYR A 181 -5.94 2.91 21.61
CA TYR A 181 -5.15 4.07 22.01
C TYR A 181 -4.94 4.23 23.52
N ASN A 182 -5.69 3.49 24.35
CA ASN A 182 -5.63 3.61 25.81
C ASN A 182 -4.88 2.48 26.52
N THR A 183 -4.24 1.58 25.80
CA THR A 183 -3.49 0.48 26.40
C THR A 183 -2.05 0.50 25.94
N GLU A 184 -1.11 0.37 26.86
CA GLU A 184 0.32 0.23 26.59
C GLU A 184 0.68 -0.96 25.67
N TYR A 185 -0.33 -1.75 25.26
CA TYR A 185 -0.16 -3.09 24.71
C TYR A 185 -0.57 -3.27 23.25
N LEU A 186 -1.41 -2.38 22.68
CA LEU A 186 -1.87 -2.52 21.29
C LEU A 186 -1.34 -1.37 20.41
N SER A 187 -0.14 -1.54 19.87
CA SER A 187 0.38 -0.60 18.87
C SER A 187 -0.18 -0.91 17.50
N PRO A 188 -0.88 0.04 16.86
CA PRO A 188 -1.30 -0.10 15.47
C PRO A 188 -0.11 -0.35 14.55
N TYR A 189 -0.22 -1.30 13.65
CA TYR A 189 0.80 -1.62 12.65
C TYR A 189 0.63 -0.74 11.41
N LYS A 190 1.67 0.01 11.06
CA LYS A 190 1.69 0.82 9.84
C LYS A 190 1.78 -0.06 8.61
N ILE A 191 0.86 0.13 7.66
CA ILE A 191 0.79 -0.66 6.44
C ILE A 191 1.44 0.03 5.24
N ASN A 192 1.88 -0.76 4.27
CA ASN A 192 2.41 -0.32 3.00
C ASN A 192 1.62 -0.93 1.84
N LEU A 193 1.07 -0.09 0.97
CA LEU A 193 0.40 -0.53 -0.26
C LEU A 193 1.38 -0.56 -1.42
N VAL A 194 1.12 -1.42 -2.40
CA VAL A 194 1.87 -1.40 -3.67
C VAL A 194 1.62 -0.09 -4.39
N PRO A 195 2.65 0.59 -4.90
CA PRO A 195 2.48 1.86 -5.59
C PRO A 195 1.59 1.76 -6.83
N GLU A 196 0.87 2.82 -7.11
CA GLU A 196 0.17 2.96 -8.39
C GLU A 196 1.16 3.06 -9.55
N LYS A 197 0.62 2.89 -10.77
CA LYS A 197 1.35 3.07 -12.01
C LYS A 197 1.94 4.46 -12.10
N VAL A 198 3.25 4.57 -12.31
CA VAL A 198 3.94 5.84 -12.54
C VAL A 198 3.33 6.55 -13.75
N GLN A 199 2.99 7.83 -13.58
CA GLN A 199 2.40 8.69 -14.60
C GLN A 199 3.41 9.76 -15.09
N GLY A 200 3.10 10.44 -16.19
CA GLY A 200 3.84 11.61 -16.64
C GLY A 200 5.29 11.34 -17.10
N LEU A 201 5.68 10.07 -17.35
CA LEU A 201 7.03 9.75 -17.80
C LEU A 201 7.36 10.44 -19.13
N ALA A 202 8.34 11.33 -19.12
CA ALA A 202 8.77 12.10 -20.27
C ALA A 202 10.28 12.35 -20.30
N ILE A 203 10.84 12.47 -21.51
CA ILE A 203 12.19 13.00 -21.68
C ILE A 203 12.13 14.52 -21.50
N THR A 204 12.83 15.03 -20.52
CA THR A 204 12.87 16.45 -20.16
C THR A 204 13.90 17.24 -20.98
N ASN A 205 15.09 16.67 -21.16
CA ASN A 205 16.15 17.32 -21.96
C ASN A 205 16.86 16.33 -22.89
N TYR A 206 17.45 16.88 -23.96
CA TYR A 206 18.21 16.16 -24.97
C TYR A 206 19.59 16.84 -25.16
N TYR A 207 20.66 16.12 -24.86
CA TYR A 207 22.05 16.58 -24.99
C TYR A 207 22.72 15.80 -26.12
N ASN A 208 22.46 16.21 -27.37
CA ASN A 208 22.93 15.49 -28.57
C ASN A 208 24.45 15.34 -28.66
N SER A 209 25.21 16.36 -28.28
CA SER A 209 26.69 16.36 -28.26
C SER A 209 27.22 15.31 -27.26
N LEU A 210 26.61 15.23 -26.10
CA LEU A 210 26.99 14.32 -25.01
C LEU A 210 26.43 12.91 -25.22
N LYS A 211 25.49 12.73 -26.15
CA LYS A 211 24.73 11.48 -26.34
C LYS A 211 23.95 11.08 -25.07
N GLU A 212 23.31 12.06 -24.44
CA GLU A 212 22.56 11.90 -23.20
C GLU A 212 21.16 12.45 -23.34
N VAL A 213 20.26 11.93 -22.50
CA VAL A 213 18.93 12.50 -22.25
C VAL A 213 18.64 12.47 -20.77
N THR A 214 17.88 13.45 -20.29
CA THR A 214 17.29 13.40 -18.96
C THR A 214 15.81 13.13 -19.05
N PHE A 215 15.26 12.49 -18.03
CA PHE A 215 13.84 12.18 -17.93
C PHE A 215 13.32 12.39 -16.52
N GLY A 216 12.01 12.57 -16.41
CA GLY A 216 11.30 12.69 -15.16
C GLY A 216 9.89 12.09 -15.28
N PHE A 217 9.20 11.98 -14.15
CA PHE A 217 7.87 11.41 -14.04
C PHE A 217 7.16 11.96 -12.81
N THR A 218 5.84 11.70 -12.71
CA THR A 218 5.06 12.04 -11.53
C THR A 218 5.19 10.95 -10.48
N GLN A 219 5.48 11.35 -9.26
CA GLN A 219 5.62 10.47 -8.10
C GLN A 219 4.25 9.87 -7.72
N PRO A 220 4.12 8.56 -7.57
CA PRO A 220 2.99 7.96 -6.88
C PRO A 220 3.09 8.21 -5.37
N GLU A 221 1.99 8.13 -4.67
CA GLU A 221 1.89 8.53 -3.26
C GLU A 221 2.71 7.63 -2.32
N TYR A 222 2.63 6.32 -2.51
CA TYR A 222 3.39 5.33 -1.74
C TYR A 222 4.53 4.78 -2.57
N HIS A 223 5.75 4.89 -2.09
CA HIS A 223 6.94 4.31 -2.72
C HIS A 223 8.16 4.42 -1.82
N ASP A 224 9.04 3.44 -1.92
CA ASP A 224 10.38 3.49 -1.34
C ASP A 224 11.45 3.73 -2.40
N GLY A 225 11.11 3.49 -3.68
CA GLY A 225 12.02 3.74 -4.80
C GLY A 225 11.40 3.39 -6.15
N TYR A 226 12.24 3.51 -7.17
CA TYR A 226 11.86 3.30 -8.55
C TYR A 226 12.88 2.45 -9.29
N VAL A 227 12.41 1.76 -10.33
CA VAL A 227 13.27 1.07 -11.29
C VAL A 227 12.89 1.48 -12.71
N TYR A 228 13.89 1.59 -13.58
CA TYR A 228 13.66 1.84 -15.00
C TYR A 228 14.13 0.68 -15.86
N GLU A 229 13.58 0.58 -17.05
CA GLU A 229 14.07 -0.25 -18.13
C GLU A 229 14.10 0.53 -19.44
N LEU A 230 15.24 0.44 -20.12
CA LEU A 230 15.48 1.01 -21.43
C LEU A 230 15.59 -0.09 -22.49
N TYR A 231 14.83 0.04 -23.55
CA TYR A 231 14.79 -0.89 -24.66
C TYR A 231 15.13 -0.19 -25.98
N THR A 232 15.72 -0.91 -26.90
CA THR A 232 15.78 -0.49 -28.32
C THR A 232 14.36 -0.54 -28.92
N TYR A 233 14.20 0.08 -30.09
CA TYR A 233 12.97 -0.02 -30.88
C TYR A 233 12.58 -1.44 -31.31
N LYS A 234 13.50 -2.41 -31.25
CA LYS A 234 13.29 -3.85 -31.47
C LYS A 234 12.97 -4.64 -30.20
N ASN A 235 12.65 -3.96 -29.10
CA ASN A 235 12.38 -4.54 -27.79
C ASN A 235 13.57 -5.30 -27.15
N LYS A 236 14.81 -5.07 -27.62
CA LYS A 236 16.00 -5.58 -26.94
C LYS A 236 16.30 -4.65 -25.74
N LYS A 237 16.39 -5.22 -24.54
CA LYS A 237 16.77 -4.47 -23.33
C LYS A 237 18.20 -3.96 -23.45
N VAL A 238 18.40 -2.71 -23.12
CA VAL A 238 19.70 -2.00 -23.19
C VAL A 238 20.27 -1.81 -21.80
N SER A 239 19.45 -1.31 -20.89
CA SER A 239 19.82 -1.07 -19.51
C SER A 239 18.60 -1.08 -18.60
N SER A 240 18.85 -1.26 -17.33
CA SER A 240 17.88 -1.09 -16.23
C SER A 240 18.65 -0.68 -15.00
N GLY A 241 17.96 -0.13 -14.02
CA GLY A 241 18.56 0.26 -12.74
C GLY A 241 17.56 0.90 -11.81
N ASN A 242 18.01 1.12 -10.58
CA ASN A 242 17.27 1.85 -9.57
C ASN A 242 17.40 3.34 -9.82
N LEU A 243 16.39 4.10 -9.39
CA LEU A 243 16.37 5.55 -9.44
C LEU A 243 16.16 6.08 -8.02
N SER A 244 16.93 7.12 -7.68
CA SER A 244 16.85 7.83 -6.41
C SER A 244 16.01 9.10 -6.48
N SER A 245 15.57 9.50 -7.68
CA SER A 245 14.84 10.75 -7.90
C SER A 245 13.73 10.57 -8.93
N ILE A 246 12.72 11.44 -8.86
CA ILE A 246 11.65 11.55 -9.86
C ILE A 246 12.01 12.45 -11.03
N SER A 247 13.06 13.23 -10.91
CA SER A 247 13.50 14.20 -11.93
C SER A 247 15.02 14.14 -12.14
N TYR A 248 15.47 14.68 -13.28
CA TYR A 248 16.89 14.77 -13.66
C TYR A 248 17.62 13.42 -13.79
N ASN A 249 16.89 12.32 -13.94
CA ASN A 249 17.50 11.02 -14.22
C ASN A 249 18.17 11.04 -15.59
N THR A 250 19.46 10.67 -15.68
CA THR A 250 20.24 10.77 -16.91
C THR A 250 20.52 9.39 -17.51
N LEU A 251 20.16 9.24 -18.79
CA LEU A 251 20.60 8.11 -19.61
C LEU A 251 21.76 8.55 -20.50
N LYS A 252 22.91 7.88 -20.39
CA LYS A 252 24.15 8.15 -21.13
C LYS A 252 24.35 7.18 -22.29
N ASN A 253 25.31 7.50 -23.17
CA ASN A 253 25.71 6.67 -24.31
C ASN A 253 24.55 6.33 -25.28
N ILE A 254 23.60 7.24 -25.42
CA ILE A 254 22.46 7.09 -26.32
C ILE A 254 22.92 7.08 -27.77
N LYS A 255 22.70 5.97 -28.47
CA LYS A 255 23.06 5.77 -29.89
C LYS A 255 22.01 6.41 -30.80
N ASN A 256 22.33 6.53 -32.11
CA ASN A 256 21.41 7.03 -33.14
C ASN A 256 20.31 6.01 -33.46
N GLN A 257 19.39 5.81 -32.54
CA GLN A 257 18.22 4.92 -32.73
C GLN A 257 17.05 5.40 -31.88
N PHE A 258 15.87 4.86 -32.15
CA PHE A 258 14.72 4.99 -31.26
C PHE A 258 14.83 4.05 -30.07
N TYR A 259 14.43 4.55 -28.90
CA TYR A 259 14.38 3.83 -27.65
C TYR A 259 12.97 3.88 -27.05
N LYS A 260 12.69 2.92 -26.19
CA LYS A 260 11.50 2.86 -25.32
C LYS A 260 11.96 2.83 -23.87
N LEU A 261 11.50 3.77 -23.08
CA LEU A 261 11.77 3.88 -21.65
C LEU A 261 10.48 3.63 -20.88
N ARG A 262 10.57 2.88 -19.80
CA ARG A 262 9.49 2.72 -18.80
C ARG A 262 10.04 2.75 -17.39
N VAL A 263 9.19 3.11 -16.44
CA VAL A 263 9.51 3.19 -15.01
C VAL A 263 8.39 2.55 -14.22
N LYS A 264 8.71 1.94 -13.09
CA LYS A 264 7.76 1.53 -12.05
C LYS A 264 8.29 1.88 -10.68
N ALA A 265 7.39 2.10 -9.73
CA ALA A 265 7.72 2.27 -8.32
C ALA A 265 7.64 0.95 -7.57
N TYR A 266 8.21 0.90 -6.36
CA TYR A 266 8.10 -0.22 -5.44
C TYR A 266 8.01 0.26 -3.99
N VAL A 267 7.48 -0.61 -3.12
CA VAL A 267 7.62 -0.57 -1.67
C VAL A 267 8.34 -1.82 -1.19
N THR A 268 9.03 -1.71 -0.06
CA THR A 268 9.76 -2.81 0.57
C THR A 268 9.00 -3.26 1.82
N ILE A 269 8.64 -4.54 1.87
CA ILE A 269 7.95 -5.15 3.00
C ILE A 269 8.77 -6.39 3.38
N ASN A 270 9.25 -6.45 4.62
CA ASN A 270 10.08 -7.56 5.12
C ASN A 270 11.28 -7.87 4.18
N ASN A 271 12.01 -6.83 3.79
CA ASN A 271 13.18 -6.90 2.88
C ASN A 271 12.86 -7.41 1.46
N LYS A 272 11.59 -7.47 1.07
CA LYS A 272 11.15 -7.86 -0.26
C LYS A 272 10.47 -6.70 -0.96
N ASN A 273 10.85 -6.43 -2.23
CA ASN A 273 10.24 -5.37 -3.02
C ASN A 273 8.95 -5.83 -3.69
N TYR A 274 7.88 -5.08 -3.47
CA TYR A 274 6.58 -5.22 -4.14
C TYR A 274 6.41 -4.09 -5.13
N TYR A 275 6.31 -4.45 -6.41
CA TYR A 275 6.35 -3.50 -7.52
C TYR A 275 4.95 -3.14 -8.00
N GLY A 276 4.73 -1.85 -8.24
CA GLY A 276 3.60 -1.35 -9.01
C GLY A 276 3.69 -1.71 -10.50
N ALA A 277 2.65 -1.36 -11.22
CA ALA A 277 2.61 -1.55 -12.67
C ALA A 277 3.62 -0.65 -13.39
N TRP A 278 4.16 -1.14 -14.52
CA TRP A 278 5.00 -0.33 -15.38
C TRP A 278 4.23 0.87 -15.97
N SER A 279 4.89 2.02 -16.05
CA SER A 279 4.41 3.15 -16.82
C SER A 279 4.19 2.78 -18.29
N ASP A 280 3.47 3.60 -19.02
CA ASP A 280 3.49 3.56 -20.47
C ASP A 280 4.89 3.86 -20.98
N TYR A 281 5.22 3.32 -22.18
CA TYR A 281 6.50 3.61 -22.79
C TYR A 281 6.60 5.06 -23.26
N THR A 282 7.65 5.74 -22.86
CA THR A 282 8.11 6.97 -23.51
C THR A 282 9.07 6.61 -24.63
N VAL A 283 8.72 6.95 -25.88
CA VAL A 283 9.51 6.65 -27.07
C VAL A 283 10.29 7.91 -27.48
N PHE A 284 11.59 7.78 -27.62
CA PHE A 284 12.46 8.90 -27.95
C PHE A 284 13.64 8.52 -28.87
N ALA A 285 14.27 9.50 -29.47
CA ALA A 285 15.54 9.40 -30.17
C ALA A 285 16.26 10.73 -30.15
N LEU A 286 17.59 10.70 -30.19
CA LEU A 286 18.38 11.91 -30.44
C LEU A 286 18.15 12.42 -31.86
N GLN A 287 18.34 13.72 -32.06
CA GLN A 287 18.28 14.34 -33.36
C GLN A 287 19.40 13.78 -34.27
N PRO A 288 19.10 13.47 -35.56
CA PRO A 288 20.15 13.05 -36.49
C PRO A 288 21.15 14.19 -36.73
N LYS A 289 22.46 13.87 -36.70
CA LYS A 289 23.51 14.78 -37.05
C LYS A 289 23.43 15.16 -38.54
N VAL A 290 23.35 16.44 -38.86
CA VAL A 290 23.15 16.97 -40.21
C VAL A 290 24.47 17.52 -40.77
N GLY A 291 24.77 17.22 -42.03
CA GLY A 291 25.80 17.81 -42.81
C GLY A 291 25.21 18.68 -43.92
N LEU A 292 25.81 19.81 -44.18
CA LEU A 292 25.37 20.78 -45.21
C LEU A 292 26.52 21.05 -46.21
N LYS A 293 26.16 21.12 -47.50
CA LYS A 293 27.09 21.51 -48.56
C LYS A 293 26.37 22.43 -49.55
N LYS A 294 26.88 23.67 -49.74
CA LYS A 294 26.42 24.60 -50.79
C LYS A 294 27.04 24.22 -52.14
N SER A 295 26.26 24.34 -53.20
CA SER A 295 26.72 24.21 -54.57
C SER A 295 25.88 25.18 -55.43
N GLY A 296 26.44 26.35 -55.75
CA GLY A 296 25.70 27.40 -56.40
C GLY A 296 24.45 27.84 -55.62
N LYS A 297 23.28 27.85 -56.29
CA LYS A 297 22.00 28.17 -55.69
C LYS A 297 21.28 26.92 -55.13
N LYS A 298 22.04 25.85 -54.72
CA LYS A 298 21.52 24.62 -54.19
C LYS A 298 22.18 24.36 -52.84
N LEU A 299 21.41 23.77 -51.88
CA LEU A 299 21.90 23.32 -50.58
C LEU A 299 21.66 21.82 -50.45
N LYS A 300 22.74 21.03 -50.48
CA LYS A 300 22.68 19.58 -50.19
C LYS A 300 22.70 19.41 -48.68
N ILE A 301 21.69 18.71 -48.19
CA ILE A 301 21.42 18.37 -46.79
C ILE A 301 21.56 16.86 -46.65
N THR A 302 22.45 16.39 -45.82
CA THR A 302 22.63 14.95 -45.53
C THR A 302 22.51 14.72 -44.05
N TRP A 303 22.24 13.51 -43.61
CA TRP A 303 22.14 13.17 -42.19
C TRP A 303 22.46 11.71 -41.89
N LYS A 304 22.91 11.46 -40.64
CA LYS A 304 23.17 10.11 -40.18
C LYS A 304 21.88 9.33 -39.98
N LYS A 305 21.92 8.02 -40.23
CA LYS A 305 20.80 7.11 -39.99
C LYS A 305 20.42 7.12 -38.51
N VAL A 306 19.12 7.19 -38.23
CA VAL A 306 18.53 6.86 -36.91
C VAL A 306 17.84 5.52 -37.06
N SER A 307 18.34 4.50 -36.38
CA SER A 307 17.77 3.14 -36.45
C SER A 307 16.33 3.14 -35.90
N GLY A 308 15.43 2.47 -36.58
CA GLY A 308 14.00 2.51 -36.28
C GLY A 308 13.23 3.68 -36.89
N ALA A 309 13.88 4.63 -37.52
CA ALA A 309 13.18 5.66 -38.30
C ALA A 309 12.57 5.07 -39.57
N LYS A 310 11.31 5.40 -39.86
CA LYS A 310 10.61 5.04 -41.08
C LYS A 310 10.89 6.05 -42.21
N ASN A 311 10.99 7.32 -41.85
CA ASN A 311 11.32 8.42 -42.75
C ASN A 311 11.89 9.62 -41.96
N TYR A 312 12.27 10.67 -42.66
CA TYR A 312 12.83 11.90 -42.12
C TYR A 312 12.09 13.10 -42.69
N THR A 313 11.83 14.10 -41.85
CA THR A 313 11.28 15.38 -42.26
C THR A 313 12.35 16.44 -42.15
N VAL A 314 12.59 17.16 -43.24
CA VAL A 314 13.58 18.25 -43.33
C VAL A 314 12.86 19.58 -43.19
N TYR A 315 13.39 20.43 -42.32
CA TYR A 315 12.89 21.78 -42.07
C TYR A 315 14.00 22.80 -42.36
N MET A 316 13.62 23.97 -42.87
CA MET A 316 14.52 25.06 -43.14
C MET A 316 13.92 26.40 -42.73
N SER A 317 14.77 27.34 -42.33
CA SER A 317 14.45 28.74 -42.05
C SER A 317 15.57 29.68 -42.50
N THR A 318 15.29 30.97 -42.57
CA THR A 318 16.29 32.06 -42.68
C THR A 318 16.59 32.70 -41.33
N SER A 319 15.94 32.23 -40.25
CA SER A 319 16.20 32.63 -38.86
C SER A 319 16.59 31.42 -38.04
N LYS A 320 17.52 31.58 -37.08
CA LYS A 320 17.97 30.54 -36.17
C LYS A 320 16.88 30.11 -35.20
N THR A 321 16.08 31.04 -34.71
CA THR A 321 15.16 30.88 -33.60
C THR A 321 13.72 30.51 -34.01
N GLY A 322 13.37 30.68 -35.32
CA GLY A 322 12.00 30.40 -35.73
C GLY A 322 11.76 30.42 -37.25
N GLY A 323 10.49 30.43 -37.64
CA GLY A 323 10.10 30.54 -39.07
C GLY A 323 10.38 29.29 -39.91
N TYR A 324 10.65 28.16 -39.29
CA TYR A 324 10.94 26.90 -40.00
C TYR A 324 9.73 26.40 -40.80
N LYS A 325 9.99 26.09 -42.07
CA LYS A 325 9.01 25.45 -42.97
C LYS A 325 9.52 24.09 -43.36
N LYS A 326 8.57 23.13 -43.43
CA LYS A 326 8.85 21.80 -43.94
C LYS A 326 9.22 21.87 -45.42
N LEU A 327 10.36 21.28 -45.79
CA LEU A 327 10.81 21.12 -47.15
C LEU A 327 10.30 19.82 -47.79
N THR A 328 10.50 18.72 -47.07
CA THR A 328 10.16 17.39 -47.55
C THR A 328 10.04 16.37 -46.41
N THR A 329 9.38 15.26 -46.71
CA THR A 329 9.48 14.02 -45.92
C THR A 329 9.98 12.93 -46.85
N THR A 330 11.06 12.23 -46.46
CA THR A 330 11.75 11.26 -47.33
C THR A 330 12.27 10.06 -46.53
N LYS A 331 12.37 8.91 -47.19
CA LYS A 331 13.07 7.72 -46.68
C LYS A 331 14.58 7.78 -46.91
N LYS A 332 15.04 8.61 -47.85
CA LYS A 332 16.45 8.85 -48.15
C LYS A 332 17.13 9.60 -47.00
N ARG A 333 18.45 9.56 -46.95
CA ARG A 333 19.27 10.27 -45.97
C ARG A 333 19.95 11.51 -46.55
N ALA A 334 19.36 12.04 -47.61
CA ALA A 334 19.81 13.27 -48.24
C ALA A 334 18.62 13.97 -48.93
N TYR A 335 18.70 15.28 -49.00
CA TYR A 335 17.79 16.12 -49.76
C TYR A 335 18.56 17.34 -50.32
N THR A 336 18.26 17.76 -51.54
CA THR A 336 18.83 18.94 -52.14
C THR A 336 17.78 20.03 -52.30
N ALA A 337 17.86 21.05 -51.47
CA ALA A 337 16.99 22.22 -51.53
C ALA A 337 17.45 23.15 -52.67
N LYS A 338 16.54 23.52 -53.57
CA LYS A 338 16.75 24.48 -54.66
C LYS A 338 15.96 25.77 -54.43
N LYS A 339 14.89 25.69 -53.63
CA LYS A 339 13.98 26.81 -53.32
C LYS A 339 13.63 26.81 -51.84
N PHE A 340 13.33 27.98 -51.30
CA PHE A 340 12.71 28.20 -50.00
C PHE A 340 11.61 29.25 -50.11
N LYS A 341 10.44 28.98 -49.54
CA LYS A 341 9.24 29.84 -49.67
C LYS A 341 9.01 30.25 -51.16
N LYS A 342 9.01 29.26 -52.07
CA LYS A 342 8.86 29.38 -53.53
C LYS A 342 9.99 30.13 -54.26
N LYS A 343 10.89 30.85 -53.59
CA LYS A 343 12.01 31.59 -54.18
C LYS A 343 13.29 30.73 -54.30
N LYS A 344 14.10 30.91 -55.35
CA LYS A 344 15.43 30.29 -55.48
C LYS A 344 16.30 30.66 -54.29
N LEU A 345 17.18 29.73 -53.86
CA LEU A 345 18.08 30.02 -52.76
C LEU A 345 19.08 31.15 -53.14
N ASN A 346 19.32 32.08 -52.20
CA ASN A 346 20.27 33.17 -52.37
C ASN A 346 21.63 32.74 -51.72
N LYS A 347 22.71 32.88 -52.49
CA LYS A 347 24.09 32.56 -52.02
C LYS A 347 24.54 33.42 -50.83
N LYS A 348 24.04 34.65 -50.71
CA LYS A 348 24.36 35.61 -49.64
C LYS A 348 23.54 35.44 -48.37
N LYS A 349 22.53 34.53 -48.35
CA LYS A 349 21.65 34.27 -47.17
C LYS A 349 22.08 33.03 -46.45
N THR A 350 22.05 33.09 -45.10
CA THR A 350 22.21 31.95 -44.22
C THR A 350 20.90 31.18 -44.14
N TYR A 351 20.95 29.87 -44.26
CA TYR A 351 19.80 28.99 -44.10
C TYR A 351 20.08 28.03 -42.95
N TYR A 352 19.16 27.99 -41.99
CA TYR A 352 19.15 27.12 -40.82
C TYR A 352 18.33 25.89 -41.12
N VAL A 353 18.87 24.72 -40.85
CA VAL A 353 18.26 23.42 -41.19
C VAL A 353 18.25 22.52 -39.99
N TYR A 354 17.17 21.85 -39.77
CA TYR A 354 17.16 20.68 -38.92
C TYR A 354 16.40 19.51 -39.58
N VAL A 355 16.71 18.30 -39.14
CA VAL A 355 16.05 17.07 -39.61
C VAL A 355 15.48 16.32 -38.43
N VAL A 356 14.25 15.86 -38.60
CA VAL A 356 13.52 15.04 -37.61
C VAL A 356 13.40 13.62 -38.16
N ALA A 357 13.82 12.65 -37.37
CA ALA A 357 13.56 11.24 -37.65
C ALA A 357 12.15 10.86 -37.15
N ASN A 358 11.39 10.18 -37.97
CA ASN A 358 10.02 9.77 -37.63
C ASN A 358 9.93 8.24 -37.57
N ARG A 359 9.30 7.73 -36.50
CA ARG A 359 8.97 6.33 -36.29
C ARG A 359 7.45 6.17 -36.17
N LYS A 360 6.88 5.22 -36.88
CA LYS A 360 5.45 4.88 -36.76
C LYS A 360 5.32 3.54 -36.03
N GLU A 361 4.49 3.51 -34.98
CA GLU A 361 4.06 2.28 -34.30
C GLU A 361 2.53 2.32 -34.18
N GLY A 362 1.86 1.39 -34.85
CA GLY A 362 0.40 1.42 -34.99
C GLY A 362 -0.08 2.75 -35.59
N LYS A 363 -0.99 3.41 -34.91
CA LYS A 363 -1.53 4.72 -35.31
C LYS A 363 -0.64 5.90 -34.84
N LYS A 364 0.31 5.70 -33.91
CA LYS A 364 1.15 6.78 -33.34
C LYS A 364 2.42 7.00 -34.18
N THR A 365 2.81 8.28 -34.32
CA THR A 365 4.08 8.70 -34.92
C THR A 365 4.93 9.38 -33.86
N TYR A 366 6.06 8.79 -33.57
CA TYR A 366 7.08 9.33 -32.68
C TYR A 366 8.13 10.08 -33.48
N LYS A 367 8.66 11.17 -32.92
CA LYS A 367 9.62 12.04 -33.59
C LYS A 367 10.83 12.24 -32.70
N SER A 368 12.03 12.28 -33.29
CA SER A 368 13.20 12.78 -32.58
C SER A 368 13.01 14.26 -32.28
N LYS A 369 13.46 14.71 -31.08
CA LYS A 369 13.39 16.11 -30.69
C LYS A 369 14.38 16.94 -31.51
N ALA A 370 13.92 18.02 -32.13
CA ALA A 370 14.80 18.98 -32.79
C ALA A 370 15.39 19.93 -31.70
N VAL A 371 16.66 19.78 -31.40
CA VAL A 371 17.38 20.58 -30.40
C VAL A 371 18.34 21.57 -31.06
N ASN A 372 18.97 21.12 -32.16
CA ASN A 372 19.97 21.91 -32.85
C ASN A 372 19.55 22.26 -34.29
N CYS A 373 19.86 23.45 -34.77
CA CYS A 373 19.87 23.76 -36.18
C CYS A 373 21.27 23.83 -36.71
N TYR A 374 21.44 23.43 -37.98
CA TYR A 374 22.73 23.44 -38.69
C TYR A 374 22.69 24.50 -39.79
N TYR A 375 23.77 25.22 -40.03
CA TYR A 375 23.85 26.29 -41.02
C TYR A 375 25.21 26.36 -41.70
N LEU A 376 25.26 26.99 -42.84
CA LEU A 376 26.45 27.37 -43.55
C LEU A 376 26.33 28.85 -43.92
N TYR A 377 27.39 29.58 -43.73
CA TYR A 377 27.57 30.97 -44.19
C TYR A 377 27.73 31.02 -45.69
#